data_7f82fbf77e24d32f124b7941f89cf844
#
_entry.id   7f82fbf77e24d32f124b7941f89cf844
#
_cell.length_a   1.000
_cell.length_b   1.000
_cell.length_c   1.000
_cell.angle_alpha   90.00
_cell.angle_beta   90.00
_cell.angle_gamma   90.00
#
_symmetry.space_group_name_H-M   'P 1'
#
loop_
_entity.id
_entity.type
_entity.pdbx_description
1 polymer ?
#
loop_
_entity_poly.entity_id
_entity_poly.type
_entity_poly.pdbx_seq_one_letter_code
_entity_poly.pdbx_strand_id
1 'polypeptide(L)'
;QPYNKDSLHRMFSVTKSMAAMAIGLLIEEGKLSLSDKIIDFFPDKLPEEGAYPYMAMLTIKDMLEMKTCHDKTTYKGAGVTDWVGSFFTTKPTHVPGTSFAYDTSSTHVLGALVERLSGKTFLDYLREKCLNELGFSKEAHVLCDPYGVPMGGSGLCATTRDLYILTMLMAGNGNINGKQYLPEDFMKSAIEKHSD
;
A
#
# COMPACT_ATOMS: atom_id res chain seq x y z
N GLN A 1 -2.48 7.96 -32.74
CA GLN A 1 -3.01 7.80 -31.39
C GLN A 1 -2.36 8.84 -30.48
N PRO A 2 -3.09 9.42 -29.50
CA PRO A 2 -2.55 10.47 -28.63
C PRO A 2 -1.52 9.95 -27.61
N TYR A 3 -1.40 8.62 -27.41
CA TYR A 3 -0.50 7.99 -26.48
C TYR A 3 0.54 7.12 -27.18
N ASN A 4 1.74 7.06 -26.62
CA ASN A 4 2.84 6.21 -27.05
C ASN A 4 3.39 5.38 -25.88
N LYS A 5 4.43 4.57 -26.13
CA LYS A 5 5.02 3.67 -25.12
C LYS A 5 5.62 4.39 -23.91
N ASP A 6 5.96 5.66 -24.03
CA ASP A 6 6.60 6.47 -22.99
C ASP A 6 5.58 7.41 -22.30
N SER A 7 4.31 7.38 -22.72
CA SER A 7 3.26 8.18 -22.08
C SER A 7 2.95 7.66 -20.69
N LEU A 8 2.96 8.57 -19.71
CA LEU A 8 2.54 8.26 -18.36
C LEU A 8 1.01 8.21 -18.27
N HIS A 9 0.51 7.18 -17.62
CA HIS A 9 -0.91 7.01 -17.32
C HIS A 9 -1.10 6.95 -15.82
N ARG A 10 -2.16 7.56 -15.31
CA ARG A 10 -2.57 7.35 -13.92
C ARG A 10 -3.11 5.94 -13.77
N MET A 11 -2.43 5.12 -12.98
CA MET A 11 -2.68 3.69 -12.82
C MET A 11 -3.77 3.37 -11.77
N PHE A 12 -4.29 4.41 -11.09
CA PHE A 12 -5.31 4.24 -10.06
C PHE A 12 -4.98 3.10 -9.09
N SER A 13 -5.86 2.15 -8.91
CA SER A 13 -5.74 1.08 -7.90
C SER A 13 -4.64 0.07 -8.14
N VAL A 14 -3.99 0.05 -9.31
CA VAL A 14 -2.74 -0.72 -9.50
C VAL A 14 -1.66 -0.27 -8.51
N THR A 15 -1.70 0.98 -8.06
CA THR A 15 -0.82 1.52 -7.00
C THR A 15 -0.83 0.64 -5.75
N LYS A 16 -1.95 0.03 -5.40
CA LYS A 16 -2.11 -0.83 -4.21
C LYS A 16 -1.17 -2.04 -4.23
N SER A 17 -0.97 -2.64 -5.40
CA SER A 17 -0.03 -3.76 -5.55
C SER A 17 1.40 -3.34 -5.24
N MET A 18 1.80 -2.12 -5.62
CA MET A 18 3.14 -1.61 -5.27
C MET A 18 3.30 -1.39 -3.76
N ALA A 19 2.28 -0.80 -3.10
CA ALA A 19 2.31 -0.63 -1.65
C ALA A 19 2.42 -2.00 -0.95
N ALA A 20 1.67 -3.01 -1.41
CA ALA A 20 1.75 -4.37 -0.88
C ALA A 20 3.13 -5.02 -1.10
N MET A 21 3.73 -4.87 -2.29
CA MET A 21 5.10 -5.36 -2.56
C MET A 21 6.13 -4.73 -1.61
N ALA A 22 6.02 -3.43 -1.33
CA ALA A 22 6.89 -2.74 -0.39
C ALA A 22 6.71 -3.24 1.06
N ILE A 23 5.48 -3.53 1.48
CA ILE A 23 5.18 -4.18 2.76
C ILE A 23 5.83 -5.57 2.83
N GLY A 24 5.73 -6.37 1.76
CA GLY A 24 6.38 -7.68 1.70
C GLY A 24 7.89 -7.61 1.93
N LEU A 25 8.58 -6.64 1.35
CA LEU A 25 10.01 -6.43 1.58
C LEU A 25 10.33 -6.02 3.03
N LEU A 26 9.50 -5.18 3.65
CA LEU A 26 9.68 -4.83 5.07
C LEU A 26 9.51 -6.03 5.99
N ILE A 27 8.60 -6.95 5.64
CA ILE A 27 8.41 -8.23 6.38
C ILE A 27 9.65 -9.12 6.23
N GLU A 28 10.18 -9.27 5.01
CA GLU A 28 11.41 -10.04 4.76
C GLU A 28 12.62 -9.46 5.51
N GLU A 29 12.70 -8.12 5.62
CA GLU A 29 13.74 -7.43 6.39
C GLU A 29 13.54 -7.55 7.92
N GLY A 30 12.49 -8.20 8.39
CA GLY A 30 12.16 -8.34 9.81
C GLY A 30 11.75 -7.03 10.50
N LYS A 31 11.37 -6.01 9.73
CA LYS A 31 10.93 -4.70 10.25
C LYS A 31 9.44 -4.65 10.54
N LEU A 32 8.69 -5.62 10.03
CA LEU A 32 7.24 -5.66 10.11
C LEU A 32 6.77 -7.12 10.12
N SER A 33 5.65 -7.39 10.78
CA SER A 33 4.94 -8.67 10.76
C SER A 33 3.49 -8.48 10.33
N LEU A 34 2.90 -9.48 9.67
CA LEU A 34 1.48 -9.47 9.32
C LEU A 34 0.55 -9.36 10.55
N SER A 35 1.01 -9.81 11.71
CA SER A 35 0.27 -9.74 12.99
C SER A 35 0.42 -8.41 13.73
N ASP A 36 1.34 -7.55 13.33
CA ASP A 36 1.56 -6.27 14.00
C ASP A 36 0.32 -5.38 13.90
N LYS A 37 0.11 -4.56 14.95
CA LYS A 37 -1.00 -3.63 15.02
C LYS A 37 -0.63 -2.31 14.37
N ILE A 38 -1.47 -1.81 13.47
CA ILE A 38 -1.19 -0.56 12.76
C ILE A 38 -1.04 0.64 13.70
N ILE A 39 -1.75 0.65 14.83
CA ILE A 39 -1.70 1.74 15.80
C ILE A 39 -0.31 1.93 16.43
N ASP A 40 0.48 0.85 16.53
CA ASP A 40 1.81 0.90 17.14
C ASP A 40 2.79 1.75 16.32
N PHE A 41 2.52 1.89 15.02
CA PHE A 41 3.32 2.67 14.09
C PHE A 41 2.83 4.11 13.90
N PHE A 42 1.63 4.45 14.38
CA PHE A 42 1.01 5.77 14.19
C PHE A 42 0.45 6.36 15.50
N PRO A 43 1.21 6.39 16.60
CA PRO A 43 0.72 6.93 17.88
C PRO A 43 0.34 8.42 17.78
N ASP A 44 0.99 9.16 16.87
CA ASP A 44 0.75 10.58 16.59
C ASP A 44 -0.54 10.87 15.81
N LYS A 45 -1.21 9.82 15.29
CA LYS A 45 -2.46 9.93 14.52
C LYS A 45 -3.69 9.46 15.28
N LEU A 46 -3.51 8.94 16.49
CA LEU A 46 -4.62 8.48 17.33
C LEU A 46 -5.41 9.66 17.92
N PRO A 47 -6.72 9.51 18.16
CA PRO A 47 -7.50 10.46 18.95
C PRO A 47 -6.89 10.71 20.35
N GLU A 48 -7.10 11.88 20.93
CA GLU A 48 -6.62 12.23 22.28
C GLU A 48 -7.12 11.25 23.36
N GLU A 49 -8.32 10.71 23.19
CA GLU A 49 -8.91 9.70 24.08
C GLU A 49 -8.33 8.29 23.87
N GLY A 50 -7.40 8.13 22.92
CA GLY A 50 -6.82 6.86 22.55
C GLY A 50 -7.51 6.19 21.35
N ALA A 51 -6.99 5.03 20.96
CA ALA A 51 -7.52 4.29 19.82
C ALA A 51 -8.89 3.68 20.10
N TYR A 52 -9.79 3.74 19.12
CA TYR A 52 -11.03 2.95 19.18
C TYR A 52 -10.74 1.45 19.35
N PRO A 53 -11.58 0.69 20.11
CA PRO A 53 -11.31 -0.73 20.39
C PRO A 53 -11.09 -1.57 19.14
N TYR A 54 -11.88 -1.40 18.08
CA TYR A 54 -11.69 -2.16 16.84
C TYR A 54 -10.45 -1.71 16.06
N MET A 55 -10.11 -0.42 16.09
CA MET A 55 -8.87 0.09 15.52
C MET A 55 -7.64 -0.52 16.24
N ALA A 56 -7.69 -0.67 17.57
CA ALA A 56 -6.63 -1.28 18.35
C ALA A 56 -6.41 -2.78 18.03
N MET A 57 -7.39 -3.44 17.41
CA MET A 57 -7.28 -4.84 17.00
C MET A 57 -6.72 -5.02 15.59
N LEU A 58 -6.73 -3.96 14.78
CA LEU A 58 -6.44 -4.01 13.34
C LEU A 58 -4.98 -4.37 13.05
N THR A 59 -4.79 -5.45 12.28
CA THR A 59 -3.46 -5.94 11.89
C THR A 59 -3.07 -5.48 10.48
N ILE A 60 -1.78 -5.57 10.18
CA ILE A 60 -1.25 -5.37 8.82
C ILE A 60 -1.90 -6.35 7.83
N LYS A 61 -2.12 -7.61 8.24
CA LYS A 61 -2.83 -8.60 7.44
C LYS A 61 -4.24 -8.15 7.07
N ASP A 62 -5.03 -7.70 8.05
CA ASP A 62 -6.40 -7.24 7.81
C ASP A 62 -6.43 -6.07 6.81
N MET A 63 -5.44 -5.18 6.86
CA MET A 63 -5.32 -4.05 5.93
C MET A 63 -5.00 -4.50 4.50
N LEU A 64 -4.07 -5.45 4.33
CA LEU A 64 -3.72 -6.02 3.02
C LEU A 64 -4.89 -6.79 2.41
N GLU A 65 -5.68 -7.50 3.22
CA GLU A 65 -6.85 -8.26 2.80
C GLU A 65 -8.11 -7.39 2.63
N MET A 66 -8.02 -6.07 2.89
CA MET A 66 -9.18 -5.15 2.90
C MET A 66 -10.32 -5.60 3.83
N LYS A 67 -9.94 -6.20 4.97
CA LYS A 67 -10.83 -6.56 6.07
C LYS A 67 -10.59 -5.64 7.27
N THR A 68 -10.52 -4.32 7.01
CA THR A 68 -10.32 -3.32 8.06
C THR A 68 -11.53 -3.19 8.96
N CYS A 69 -11.52 -2.23 9.88
CA CYS A 69 -12.68 -1.89 10.70
C CYS A 69 -13.59 -0.82 10.06
N HIS A 70 -13.33 -0.42 8.82
CA HIS A 70 -14.08 0.58 8.06
C HIS A 70 -14.82 -0.05 6.88
N ASP A 71 -16.05 0.41 6.63
CA ASP A 71 -16.90 -0.03 5.52
C ASP A 71 -16.64 0.74 4.21
N LYS A 72 -15.82 1.79 4.27
CA LYS A 72 -15.51 2.67 3.13
C LYS A 72 -14.24 3.47 3.37
N THR A 73 -13.73 4.08 2.29
CA THR A 73 -12.58 5.00 2.33
C THR A 73 -12.87 6.21 3.21
N THR A 74 -12.04 6.46 4.23
CA THR A 74 -12.27 7.43 5.31
C THR A 74 -12.11 8.88 4.88
N TYR A 75 -11.24 9.18 3.91
CA TYR A 75 -10.91 10.55 3.50
C TYR A 75 -11.80 11.13 2.40
N LYS A 76 -12.90 10.45 2.02
CA LYS A 76 -13.84 10.96 0.99
C LYS A 76 -14.76 12.09 1.49
N GLY A 77 -14.71 12.44 2.76
CA GLY A 77 -15.50 13.54 3.32
C GLY A 77 -15.02 14.91 2.85
N ALA A 78 -15.95 15.87 2.73
CA ALA A 78 -15.59 17.25 2.41
C ALA A 78 -14.66 17.83 3.48
N GLY A 79 -13.56 18.47 3.07
CA GLY A 79 -12.63 19.15 3.96
C GLY A 79 -11.61 18.24 4.66
N VAL A 80 -11.59 16.93 4.38
CA VAL A 80 -10.55 16.04 4.92
C VAL A 80 -9.24 16.26 4.18
N THR A 81 -8.25 16.78 4.87
CA THR A 81 -6.90 17.08 4.33
C THR A 81 -5.84 16.08 4.80
N ASP A 82 -5.87 15.64 6.08
CA ASP A 82 -5.02 14.57 6.60
C ASP A 82 -5.66 13.20 6.31
N TRP A 83 -5.29 12.61 5.17
CA TRP A 83 -5.87 11.35 4.76
C TRP A 83 -5.40 10.18 5.63
N VAL A 84 -4.15 10.20 6.08
CA VAL A 84 -3.63 9.19 7.02
C VAL A 84 -4.34 9.31 8.37
N GLY A 85 -4.41 10.54 8.95
CA GLY A 85 -5.08 10.77 10.22
C GLY A 85 -6.57 10.41 10.19
N SER A 86 -7.25 10.63 9.05
CA SER A 86 -8.66 10.27 8.90
C SER A 86 -8.95 8.78 9.12
N PHE A 87 -7.98 7.91 8.80
CA PHE A 87 -8.12 6.47 9.01
C PHE A 87 -8.21 6.10 10.49
N PHE A 88 -7.45 6.78 11.34
CA PHE A 88 -7.40 6.53 12.78
C PHE A 88 -8.51 7.26 13.57
N THR A 89 -8.97 8.39 13.07
CA THR A 89 -9.97 9.23 13.74
C THR A 89 -11.41 8.94 13.31
N THR A 90 -11.62 8.25 12.19
CA THR A 90 -12.96 7.80 11.78
C THR A 90 -13.42 6.64 12.68
N LYS A 91 -14.64 6.76 13.23
CA LYS A 91 -15.21 5.73 14.10
C LYS A 91 -15.37 4.41 13.34
N PRO A 92 -14.80 3.29 13.83
CA PRO A 92 -14.96 1.97 13.26
C PRO A 92 -16.42 1.50 13.22
N THR A 93 -16.75 0.70 12.20
CA THR A 93 -18.11 0.15 12.00
C THR A 93 -18.22 -1.32 12.37
N HIS A 94 -17.13 -2.08 12.33
CA HIS A 94 -17.13 -3.52 12.62
C HIS A 94 -15.75 -4.03 13.07
N VAL A 95 -15.72 -5.28 13.52
CA VAL A 95 -14.49 -5.95 13.96
C VAL A 95 -13.59 -6.23 12.75
N PRO A 96 -12.29 -5.88 12.77
CA PRO A 96 -11.38 -6.19 11.67
C PRO A 96 -11.25 -7.71 11.45
N GLY A 97 -10.95 -8.11 10.24
CA GLY A 97 -10.85 -9.52 9.83
C GLY A 97 -12.19 -10.21 9.54
N THR A 98 -13.34 -9.57 9.84
CA THR A 98 -14.67 -10.21 9.73
C THR A 98 -15.40 -9.98 8.43
N SER A 99 -15.13 -8.86 7.75
CA SER A 99 -15.84 -8.47 6.53
C SER A 99 -14.91 -7.80 5.54
N PHE A 100 -15.01 -8.20 4.28
CA PHE A 100 -14.33 -7.50 3.18
C PHE A 100 -15.07 -6.18 2.87
N ALA A 101 -14.31 -5.09 2.82
CA ALA A 101 -14.80 -3.80 2.33
C ALA A 101 -13.68 -3.13 1.54
N TYR A 102 -13.92 -2.83 0.25
CA TYR A 102 -12.91 -2.17 -0.56
C TYR A 102 -12.61 -0.77 -0.03
N ASP A 103 -11.48 -0.64 0.63
CA ASP A 103 -11.04 0.57 1.31
C ASP A 103 -9.69 1.08 0.77
N THR A 104 -9.70 2.23 0.09
CA THR A 104 -8.48 2.84 -0.44
C THR A 104 -7.65 3.52 0.65
N SER A 105 -8.26 3.91 1.79
CA SER A 105 -7.52 4.52 2.90
C SER A 105 -6.56 3.53 3.56
N SER A 106 -6.91 2.25 3.67
CA SER A 106 -6.02 1.23 4.23
C SER A 106 -4.69 1.16 3.48
N THR A 107 -4.72 1.09 2.15
CA THR A 107 -3.49 1.04 1.34
C THR A 107 -2.76 2.37 1.28
N HIS A 108 -3.45 3.50 1.45
CA HIS A 108 -2.79 4.79 1.63
C HIS A 108 -1.96 4.80 2.92
N VAL A 109 -2.53 4.32 4.03
CA VAL A 109 -1.83 4.18 5.32
C VAL A 109 -0.67 3.18 5.22
N LEU A 110 -0.83 2.06 4.51
CA LEU A 110 0.28 1.13 4.26
C LEU A 110 1.42 1.78 3.48
N GLY A 111 1.13 2.64 2.50
CA GLY A 111 2.14 3.45 1.80
C GLY A 111 2.89 4.39 2.75
N ALA A 112 2.19 5.08 3.65
CA ALA A 112 2.79 5.92 4.68
C ALA A 112 3.60 5.11 5.71
N LEU A 113 3.18 3.87 6.02
CA LEU A 113 3.94 2.97 6.89
C LEU A 113 5.30 2.60 6.29
N VAL A 114 5.35 2.35 4.97
CA VAL A 114 6.63 2.09 4.30
C VAL A 114 7.59 3.26 4.50
N GLU A 115 7.12 4.49 4.36
CA GLU A 115 7.95 5.67 4.57
C GLU A 115 8.44 5.79 6.03
N ARG A 116 7.58 5.52 7.02
CA ARG A 116 7.97 5.52 8.44
C ARG A 116 9.05 4.51 8.78
N LEU A 117 9.00 3.32 8.19
CA LEU A 117 9.92 2.22 8.51
C LEU A 117 11.20 2.23 7.66
N SER A 118 11.15 2.78 6.46
CA SER A 118 12.28 2.79 5.52
C SER A 118 12.98 4.15 5.41
N GLY A 119 12.30 5.25 5.79
CA GLY A 119 12.74 6.62 5.54
C GLY A 119 12.60 7.05 4.07
N LYS A 120 11.89 6.27 3.24
CA LYS A 120 11.71 6.50 1.79
C LYS A 120 10.25 6.31 1.41
N THR A 121 9.78 7.05 0.39
CA THR A 121 8.47 6.75 -0.20
C THR A 121 8.43 5.29 -0.67
N PHE A 122 7.25 4.67 -0.72
CA PHE A 122 7.15 3.27 -1.15
C PHE A 122 7.67 3.06 -2.59
N LEU A 123 7.56 4.06 -3.48
CA LEU A 123 8.12 4.00 -4.82
C LEU A 123 9.65 4.03 -4.79
N ASP A 124 10.25 4.94 -4.04
CA ASP A 124 11.71 5.07 -3.95
C ASP A 124 12.33 3.87 -3.24
N TYR A 125 11.63 3.33 -2.23
CA TYR A 125 12.03 2.09 -1.58
C TYR A 125 12.05 0.92 -2.56
N LEU A 126 10.99 0.73 -3.35
CA LEU A 126 10.94 -0.31 -4.39
C LEU A 126 11.98 -0.08 -5.51
N ARG A 127 12.22 1.19 -5.89
CA ARG A 127 13.26 1.51 -6.87
C ARG A 127 14.62 1.03 -6.43
N GLU A 128 14.98 1.31 -5.19
CA GLU A 128 16.26 0.87 -4.65
C GLU A 128 16.38 -0.66 -4.58
N LYS A 129 15.29 -1.33 -4.21
CA LYS A 129 15.30 -2.78 -4.02
C LYS A 129 15.26 -3.57 -5.34
N CYS A 130 14.50 -3.10 -6.33
CA CYS A 130 14.30 -3.88 -7.55
C CYS A 130 14.01 -3.05 -8.81
N LEU A 131 13.21 -1.99 -8.73
CA LEU A 131 12.65 -1.40 -9.94
C LEU A 131 13.70 -0.69 -10.82
N ASN A 132 14.75 -0.10 -10.23
CA ASN A 132 15.82 0.53 -11.01
C ASN A 132 16.56 -0.50 -11.88
N GLU A 133 16.85 -1.66 -11.35
CA GLU A 133 17.51 -2.75 -12.09
C GLU A 133 16.62 -3.32 -13.20
N LEU A 134 15.31 -3.36 -12.96
CA LEU A 134 14.32 -3.82 -13.93
C LEU A 134 14.00 -2.79 -15.01
N GLY A 135 14.58 -1.59 -14.95
CA GLY A 135 14.39 -0.54 -15.94
C GLY A 135 13.04 0.18 -15.84
N PHE A 136 12.47 0.25 -14.64
CA PHE A 136 11.29 1.06 -14.37
C PHE A 136 11.55 2.54 -14.69
N SER A 137 10.58 3.21 -15.27
CA SER A 137 10.74 4.59 -15.75
C SER A 137 11.15 5.54 -14.63
N LYS A 138 12.15 6.39 -14.90
CA LYS A 138 12.56 7.45 -13.98
C LYS A 138 11.51 8.55 -13.86
N GLU A 139 10.68 8.71 -14.89
CA GLU A 139 9.58 9.69 -14.91
C GLU A 139 8.34 9.22 -14.14
N ALA A 140 8.25 7.91 -13.85
CA ALA A 140 7.16 7.39 -13.03
C ALA A 140 7.19 8.04 -11.65
N HIS A 141 6.02 8.44 -11.15
CA HIS A 141 5.88 9.12 -9.86
C HIS A 141 4.55 8.76 -9.21
N VAL A 142 4.40 9.12 -7.95
CA VAL A 142 3.14 8.95 -7.21
C VAL A 142 2.61 10.33 -6.83
N LEU A 143 1.34 10.59 -7.16
CA LEU A 143 0.63 11.79 -6.71
C LEU A 143 0.49 11.76 -5.18
N CYS A 144 0.57 12.93 -4.55
CA CYS A 144 0.44 13.05 -3.10
C CYS A 144 -0.97 13.51 -2.69
N ASP A 145 -1.32 13.21 -1.44
CA ASP A 145 -2.45 13.81 -0.75
C ASP A 145 -2.18 15.28 -0.39
N PRO A 146 -3.15 16.02 0.19
CA PRO A 146 -2.95 17.41 0.58
C PRO A 146 -1.84 17.65 1.61
N TYR A 147 -1.43 16.63 2.37
CA TYR A 147 -0.32 16.69 3.33
C TYR A 147 1.04 16.29 2.74
N GLY A 148 1.08 15.98 1.43
CA GLY A 148 2.32 15.58 0.75
C GLY A 148 2.64 14.09 0.88
N VAL A 149 1.77 13.27 1.45
CA VAL A 149 1.96 11.82 1.56
C VAL A 149 1.64 11.14 0.23
N PRO A 150 2.55 10.32 -0.33
CA PRO A 150 2.30 9.61 -1.57
C PRO A 150 1.06 8.70 -1.49
N MET A 151 0.15 8.84 -2.46
CA MET A 151 -1.15 8.16 -2.47
C MET A 151 -0.99 6.66 -2.74
N GLY A 152 -0.73 5.85 -1.70
CA GLY A 152 -0.52 4.40 -1.78
C GLY A 152 -1.69 3.60 -2.39
N GLY A 153 -2.88 4.18 -2.41
CA GLY A 153 -4.08 3.54 -2.93
C GLY A 153 -4.42 3.86 -4.39
N SER A 154 -3.84 4.92 -5.02
CA SER A 154 -4.33 5.37 -6.36
C SER A 154 -3.45 6.36 -7.12
N GLY A 155 -2.27 6.71 -6.60
CA GLY A 155 -1.49 7.85 -7.07
C GLY A 155 -0.46 7.55 -8.16
N LEU A 156 -0.16 6.30 -8.46
CA LEU A 156 0.88 5.94 -9.43
C LEU A 156 0.57 6.51 -10.82
N CYS A 157 1.54 7.22 -11.38
CA CYS A 157 1.64 7.62 -12.78
C CYS A 157 2.84 6.90 -13.39
N ALA A 158 2.61 6.02 -14.35
CA ALA A 158 3.62 5.15 -14.92
C ALA A 158 3.32 4.82 -16.39
N THR A 159 4.29 4.26 -17.11
CA THR A 159 4.13 3.81 -18.49
C THR A 159 3.51 2.41 -18.55
N THR A 160 3.03 2.02 -19.74
CA THR A 160 2.60 0.63 -19.98
C THR A 160 3.73 -0.38 -19.76
N ARG A 161 4.98 0.00 -20.04
CA ARG A 161 6.15 -0.85 -19.78
C ARG A 161 6.37 -1.05 -18.28
N ASP A 162 6.18 -0.02 -17.47
CA ASP A 162 6.27 -0.13 -16.01
C ASP A 162 5.20 -1.08 -15.47
N LEU A 163 3.97 -0.98 -15.98
CA LEU A 163 2.90 -1.92 -15.63
C LEU A 163 3.27 -3.37 -15.99
N TYR A 164 3.91 -3.58 -17.15
CA TYR A 164 4.41 -4.90 -17.54
C TYR A 164 5.44 -5.44 -16.54
N ILE A 165 6.39 -4.62 -16.06
CA ILE A 165 7.37 -5.02 -15.04
C ILE A 165 6.66 -5.47 -13.75
N LEU A 166 5.69 -4.68 -13.27
CA LEU A 166 4.90 -5.05 -12.08
C LEU A 166 4.14 -6.37 -12.29
N THR A 167 3.57 -6.56 -13.47
CA THR A 167 2.85 -7.80 -13.81
C THR A 167 3.80 -9.00 -13.83
N MET A 168 5.01 -8.85 -14.38
CA MET A 168 6.01 -9.91 -14.37
C MET A 168 6.48 -10.28 -12.96
N LEU A 169 6.65 -9.31 -12.07
CA LEU A 169 6.94 -9.56 -10.66
C LEU A 169 5.82 -10.36 -9.97
N MET A 170 4.55 -10.01 -10.24
CA MET A 170 3.41 -10.74 -9.69
C MET A 170 3.32 -12.15 -10.26
N ALA A 171 3.37 -12.32 -11.59
CA ALA A 171 3.24 -13.60 -12.26
C ALA A 171 4.39 -14.57 -11.93
N GLY A 172 5.58 -14.04 -11.67
CA GLY A 172 6.78 -14.82 -11.29
C GLY A 172 6.97 -15.00 -9.78
N ASN A 173 5.96 -14.66 -8.95
CA ASN A 173 6.10 -14.69 -7.48
C ASN A 173 7.34 -13.92 -7.00
N GLY A 174 7.58 -12.75 -7.56
CA GLY A 174 8.72 -11.90 -7.23
C GLY A 174 9.99 -12.23 -8.00
N ASN A 175 9.97 -13.24 -8.86
CA ASN A 175 11.12 -13.66 -9.67
C ASN A 175 10.99 -13.17 -11.12
N ILE A 176 12.08 -12.65 -11.68
CA ILE A 176 12.20 -12.34 -13.10
C ILE A 176 13.53 -12.92 -13.62
N ASN A 177 13.46 -13.75 -14.65
CA ASN A 177 14.63 -14.35 -15.31
C ASN A 177 15.59 -15.10 -14.35
N GLY A 178 15.04 -15.78 -13.33
CA GLY A 178 15.80 -16.56 -12.37
C GLY A 178 16.37 -15.76 -11.19
N LYS A 179 16.15 -14.45 -11.14
CA LYS A 179 16.52 -13.61 -10.00
C LYS A 179 15.30 -13.26 -9.15
N GLN A 180 15.37 -13.55 -7.85
CA GLN A 180 14.35 -13.19 -6.88
C GLN A 180 14.55 -11.74 -6.46
N TYR A 181 13.51 -10.90 -6.63
CA TYR A 181 13.46 -9.48 -6.27
C TYR A 181 12.53 -9.18 -5.10
N LEU A 182 11.48 -9.98 -4.95
CA LEU A 182 10.48 -9.84 -3.89
C LEU A 182 10.30 -11.18 -3.18
N PRO A 183 9.90 -11.20 -1.89
CA PRO A 183 9.75 -12.44 -1.11
C PRO A 183 8.77 -13.41 -1.76
N GLU A 184 9.22 -14.60 -2.12
CA GLU A 184 8.42 -15.58 -2.87
C GLU A 184 7.13 -15.96 -2.14
N ASP A 185 7.23 -16.32 -0.86
CA ASP A 185 6.07 -16.77 -0.06
C ASP A 185 5.04 -15.66 0.14
N PHE A 186 5.51 -14.41 0.35
CA PHE A 186 4.61 -13.26 0.41
C PHE A 186 3.90 -13.04 -0.93
N MET A 187 4.63 -13.09 -2.04
CA MET A 187 4.06 -12.88 -3.37
C MET A 187 3.08 -13.97 -3.76
N LYS A 188 3.35 -15.24 -3.43
CA LYS A 188 2.39 -16.34 -3.59
C LYS A 188 1.11 -16.08 -2.83
N SER A 189 1.23 -15.75 -1.55
CA SER A 189 0.07 -15.44 -0.71
C SER A 189 -0.70 -14.23 -1.24
N ALA A 190 -0.01 -13.18 -1.72
CA ALA A 190 -0.65 -11.95 -2.20
C ALA A 190 -1.58 -12.14 -3.42
N ILE A 191 -1.44 -13.23 -4.19
CA ILE A 191 -2.28 -13.55 -5.35
C ILE A 191 -3.32 -14.63 -5.07
N GLU A 192 -3.32 -15.21 -3.87
CA GLU A 192 -4.34 -16.16 -3.45
C GLU A 192 -5.66 -15.48 -3.10
N LYS A 193 -6.74 -16.26 -3.07
CA LYS A 193 -8.05 -15.78 -2.63
C LYS A 193 -8.10 -15.66 -1.11
N HIS A 194 -8.35 -14.46 -0.59
CA HIS A 194 -8.45 -14.17 0.84
C HIS A 194 -9.86 -13.80 1.31
N SER A 195 -10.82 -13.62 0.39
CA SER A 195 -12.22 -13.30 0.72
C SER A 195 -13.16 -13.99 -0.25
N ASP A 196 -14.38 -14.27 0.22
CA ASP A 196 -15.48 -14.76 -0.61
C ASP A 196 -16.21 -13.63 -1.31
#